data_1afc00e9498abca73be83a7da30bdb4b
#
_entry.id   1afc00e9498abca73be83a7da30bdb4b
#
_cell.length_a   1.000
_cell.length_b   1.000
_cell.length_c   1.000
_cell.angle_alpha   90.00
_cell.angle_beta   90.00
_cell.angle_gamma   90.00
#
_symmetry.space_group_name_H-M   'P 1'
#
loop_
_entity.id
_entity.type
_entity.pdbx_description
1 polymer ?
#
loop_
_entity_poly.entity_id
_entity_poly.type
_entity_poly.pdbx_seq_one_letter_code
_entity_poly.pdbx_strand_id
1 'polypeptide(L)'
;LLKTGNESSVDRLIKQISGFMSDISDEFKVIVVDAIRSLSFKFPSKQSAMLTFLAGVLRDEGGYEFKRAVVEAIFAMARYVKGCKEAALSHLCEFIEDCEFTKLNVRILHLLGSEGPHMPEPHKYIRFIYNRVILENAIVRAAAVNNLAKFGIHNKHLTDRIRVLLQRCLEDVDDEVRDRATFALHLLDSSASPAPSALAAVPLNEAPPNLEVLEQSLQAYVDSMATSKPFDYDSVPRVSEDAATEAPPSDSLLTLHGTSSSIGVTEAGAS
;
A
#
# COMPACT_ATOMS: atom_id res chain seq x y z
N LEU A 1 -8.44 17.68 20.44
CA LEU A 1 -6.99 17.79 20.70
C LEU A 1 -6.18 17.42 19.45
N LEU A 2 -6.43 16.28 18.80
CA LEU A 2 -5.68 15.87 17.59
C LEU A 2 -5.84 16.85 16.43
N LYS A 3 -7.03 17.43 16.21
CA LYS A 3 -7.27 18.44 15.16
C LYS A 3 -6.65 19.83 15.48
N THR A 4 -6.46 20.16 16.74
CA THR A 4 -5.99 21.50 17.19
C THR A 4 -4.57 21.49 17.75
N GLY A 5 -3.89 20.33 17.76
CA GLY A 5 -2.54 20.20 18.31
C GLY A 5 -1.50 21.03 17.56
N ASN A 6 -0.54 21.57 18.31
CA ASN A 6 0.64 22.22 17.81
C ASN A 6 1.76 21.22 17.65
N GLU A 7 2.72 21.49 16.77
CA GLU A 7 3.88 20.61 16.52
C GLU A 7 4.62 20.21 17.82
N SER A 8 4.79 21.15 18.76
CA SER A 8 5.43 20.92 20.05
C SER A 8 4.65 19.98 20.97
N SER A 9 3.34 19.79 20.75
CA SER A 9 2.47 18.91 21.54
C SER A 9 2.36 17.50 20.98
N VAL A 10 2.82 17.25 19.75
CA VAL A 10 2.65 15.95 19.07
C VAL A 10 3.30 14.82 19.85
N ASP A 11 4.54 14.96 20.28
CA ASP A 11 5.26 13.90 21.02
C ASP A 11 4.58 13.57 22.36
N ARG A 12 4.04 14.58 23.03
CA ARG A 12 3.27 14.37 24.27
C ARG A 12 1.95 13.68 24.00
N LEU A 13 1.25 14.05 22.93
CA LEU A 13 -0.01 13.41 22.49
C LEU A 13 0.20 11.94 22.14
N ILE A 14 1.25 11.62 21.38
CA ILE A 14 1.59 10.24 21.02
C ILE A 14 1.83 9.40 22.29
N LYS A 15 2.61 9.92 23.26
CA LYS A 15 2.86 9.21 24.51
C LYS A 15 1.57 8.97 25.32
N GLN A 16 0.69 9.96 25.38
CA GLN A 16 -0.60 9.81 26.07
C GLN A 16 -1.49 8.78 25.37
N ILE A 17 -1.55 8.81 24.04
CA ILE A 17 -2.32 7.86 23.23
C ILE A 17 -1.79 6.43 23.43
N SER A 18 -0.47 6.24 23.38
CA SER A 18 0.15 4.93 23.61
C SER A 18 -0.25 4.31 24.94
N GLY A 19 -0.45 5.15 25.98
CA GLY A 19 -0.81 4.69 27.31
C GLY A 19 -2.22 4.13 27.48
N PHE A 20 -3.12 4.41 26.52
CA PHE A 20 -4.52 3.91 26.59
C PHE A 20 -4.94 3.09 25.36
N MET A 21 -4.03 2.84 24.42
CA MET A 21 -4.37 2.07 23.21
C MET A 21 -4.83 0.65 23.51
N SER A 22 -4.30 0.02 24.57
CA SER A 22 -4.71 -1.32 25.00
C SER A 22 -6.11 -1.35 25.63
N ASP A 23 -6.58 -0.22 26.14
CA ASP A 23 -7.82 -0.16 26.92
C ASP A 23 -9.05 0.21 26.09
N ILE A 24 -8.87 0.56 24.82
CA ILE A 24 -9.94 0.97 23.91
C ILE A 24 -10.29 -0.12 22.91
N SER A 25 -11.55 -0.09 22.42
CA SER A 25 -12.01 -1.01 21.38
C SER A 25 -11.32 -0.76 20.03
N ASP A 26 -11.26 -1.78 19.18
CA ASP A 26 -10.62 -1.71 17.87
C ASP A 26 -11.22 -0.62 16.97
N GLU A 27 -12.53 -0.34 17.07
CA GLU A 27 -13.19 0.75 16.34
C GLU A 27 -12.62 2.12 16.73
N PHE A 28 -12.39 2.34 18.04
CA PHE A 28 -11.74 3.56 18.50
C PHE A 28 -10.25 3.62 18.11
N LYS A 29 -9.56 2.49 18.13
CA LYS A 29 -8.17 2.41 17.64
C LYS A 29 -8.06 2.87 16.18
N VAL A 30 -9.00 2.47 15.31
CA VAL A 30 -9.05 2.91 13.90
C VAL A 30 -9.16 4.44 13.80
N ILE A 31 -10.05 5.07 14.60
CA ILE A 31 -10.19 6.53 14.61
C ILE A 31 -8.90 7.23 15.06
N VAL A 32 -8.21 6.67 16.05
CA VAL A 32 -6.93 7.20 16.52
C VAL A 32 -5.86 7.08 15.43
N VAL A 33 -5.78 5.95 14.76
CA VAL A 33 -4.84 5.72 13.64
C VAL A 33 -5.07 6.71 12.51
N ASP A 34 -6.32 6.96 12.12
CA ASP A 34 -6.66 7.96 11.09
C ASP A 34 -6.28 9.38 11.51
N ALA A 35 -6.45 9.70 12.78
CA ALA A 35 -6.03 10.98 13.31
C ALA A 35 -4.49 11.15 13.29
N ILE A 36 -3.73 10.10 13.65
CA ILE A 36 -2.26 10.10 13.55
C ILE A 36 -1.80 10.23 12.09
N ARG A 37 -2.46 9.52 11.17
CA ARG A 37 -2.23 9.66 9.72
C ARG A 37 -2.40 11.12 9.27
N SER A 38 -3.49 11.76 9.66
CA SER A 38 -3.76 13.17 9.34
C SER A 38 -2.73 14.13 9.93
N LEU A 39 -2.26 13.84 11.15
CA LEU A 39 -1.19 14.62 11.79
C LEU A 39 0.16 14.46 11.08
N SER A 40 0.45 13.27 10.51
CA SER A 40 1.72 13.04 9.80
C SER A 40 1.84 13.91 8.55
N PHE A 41 0.74 14.22 7.89
CA PHE A 41 0.71 15.15 6.77
C PHE A 41 0.82 16.61 7.21
N LYS A 42 0.21 16.94 8.35
CA LYS A 42 0.25 18.30 8.89
C LYS A 42 1.62 18.67 9.48
N PHE A 43 2.32 17.71 10.08
CA PHE A 43 3.60 17.89 10.77
C PHE A 43 4.67 16.88 10.29
N PRO A 44 5.19 17.03 9.06
CA PRO A 44 6.19 16.10 8.50
C PRO A 44 7.47 16.00 9.33
N SER A 45 7.85 17.05 10.08
CA SER A 45 9.02 17.02 10.99
C SER A 45 8.91 15.98 12.11
N LYS A 46 7.69 15.55 12.48
CA LYS A 46 7.39 14.57 13.51
C LYS A 46 7.12 13.15 12.95
N GLN A 47 7.38 12.94 11.68
CA GLN A 47 7.12 11.67 11.00
C GLN A 47 7.72 10.45 11.71
N SER A 48 8.95 10.56 12.20
CA SER A 48 9.64 9.44 12.87
C SER A 48 8.91 8.97 14.13
N ALA A 49 8.45 9.89 14.97
CA ALA A 49 7.71 9.55 16.19
C ALA A 49 6.35 8.91 15.87
N MET A 50 5.64 9.43 14.86
CA MET A 50 4.36 8.89 14.41
C MET A 50 4.51 7.53 13.76
N LEU A 51 5.52 7.33 12.93
CA LEU A 51 5.81 6.04 12.33
C LEU A 51 6.19 4.98 13.36
N THR A 52 7.03 5.34 14.34
CA THR A 52 7.40 4.44 15.45
C THR A 52 6.17 4.06 16.26
N PHE A 53 5.27 5.00 16.52
CA PHE A 53 4.00 4.72 17.19
C PHE A 53 3.15 3.72 16.39
N LEU A 54 2.94 3.97 15.09
CA LEU A 54 2.16 3.08 14.23
C LEU A 54 2.79 1.69 14.13
N ALA A 55 4.11 1.60 14.04
CA ALA A 55 4.85 0.34 14.03
C ALA A 55 4.71 -0.43 15.36
N GLY A 56 4.69 0.28 16.48
CA GLY A 56 4.41 -0.32 17.80
C GLY A 56 3.02 -0.91 17.87
N VAL A 57 2.03 -0.09 17.54
CA VAL A 57 0.59 -0.46 17.54
C VAL A 57 0.30 -1.60 16.54
N LEU A 58 1.06 -1.69 15.46
CA LEU A 58 0.93 -2.78 14.50
C LEU A 58 1.28 -4.15 15.10
N ARG A 59 2.09 -4.20 16.14
CA ARG A 59 2.46 -5.43 16.86
C ARG A 59 1.49 -5.79 17.99
N ASP A 60 0.65 -4.83 18.45
CA ASP A 60 -0.34 -5.07 19.49
C ASP A 60 -1.40 -6.04 18.99
N GLU A 61 -2.12 -6.69 19.90
CA GLU A 61 -3.28 -7.51 19.54
C GLU A 61 -4.40 -6.66 18.92
N GLY A 62 -5.11 -7.23 17.94
CA GLY A 62 -6.23 -6.54 17.30
C GLY A 62 -6.73 -7.23 16.03
N GLY A 63 -7.97 -6.93 15.68
CA GLY A 63 -8.64 -7.52 14.53
C GLY A 63 -8.15 -6.99 13.17
N TYR A 64 -8.61 -7.64 12.11
CA TYR A 64 -8.22 -7.33 10.73
C TYR A 64 -8.41 -5.85 10.37
N GLU A 65 -9.56 -5.25 10.70
CA GLU A 65 -9.87 -3.86 10.32
C GLU A 65 -8.93 -2.86 10.99
N PHE A 66 -8.58 -3.10 12.25
CA PHE A 66 -7.60 -2.29 12.95
C PHE A 66 -6.20 -2.41 12.32
N LYS A 67 -5.72 -3.65 12.10
CA LYS A 67 -4.41 -3.88 11.44
C LYS A 67 -4.39 -3.28 10.04
N ARG A 68 -5.48 -3.41 9.29
CA ARG A 68 -5.63 -2.80 7.97
C ARG A 68 -5.49 -1.28 8.03
N ALA A 69 -6.16 -0.62 8.98
CA ALA A 69 -6.07 0.83 9.14
C ALA A 69 -4.64 1.30 9.44
N VAL A 70 -3.91 0.57 10.30
CA VAL A 70 -2.51 0.88 10.61
C VAL A 70 -1.61 0.71 9.38
N VAL A 71 -1.75 -0.39 8.65
CA VAL A 71 -0.99 -0.64 7.41
C VAL A 71 -1.27 0.45 6.38
N GLU A 72 -2.54 0.83 6.17
CA GLU A 72 -2.91 1.94 5.26
C GLU A 72 -2.32 3.28 5.69
N ALA A 73 -2.28 3.57 7.00
CA ALA A 73 -1.64 4.78 7.50
C ALA A 73 -0.13 4.78 7.20
N ILE A 74 0.56 3.65 7.39
CA ILE A 74 1.98 3.51 7.05
C ILE A 74 2.20 3.64 5.53
N PHE A 75 1.32 3.05 4.70
CA PHE A 75 1.37 3.20 3.24
C PHE A 75 1.23 4.66 2.81
N ALA A 76 0.28 5.37 3.40
CA ALA A 76 0.07 6.78 3.12
C ALA A 76 1.28 7.62 3.53
N MET A 77 1.90 7.33 4.69
CA MET A 77 3.13 8.00 5.11
C MET A 77 4.30 7.70 4.16
N ALA A 78 4.48 6.44 3.74
CA ALA A 78 5.52 6.06 2.79
C ALA A 78 5.37 6.78 1.44
N ARG A 79 4.13 7.04 1.02
CA ARG A 79 3.80 7.70 -0.25
C ARG A 79 3.96 9.21 -0.21
N TYR A 80 3.43 9.86 0.84
CA TYR A 80 3.25 11.31 0.84
C TYR A 80 4.24 12.05 1.74
N VAL A 81 4.92 11.37 2.67
CA VAL A 81 5.86 12.02 3.60
C VAL A 81 7.30 11.79 3.16
N LYS A 82 7.99 12.85 2.74
CA LYS A 82 9.38 12.77 2.27
C LYS A 82 10.31 12.20 3.36
N GLY A 83 11.18 11.26 2.98
CA GLY A 83 12.17 10.67 3.90
C GLY A 83 11.62 9.58 4.83
N CYS A 84 10.32 9.26 4.77
CA CYS A 84 9.69 8.25 5.61
C CYS A 84 9.74 6.84 4.99
N LYS A 85 9.90 6.73 3.68
CA LYS A 85 9.72 5.50 2.90
C LYS A 85 10.56 4.34 3.40
N GLU A 86 11.87 4.51 3.56
CA GLU A 86 12.77 3.43 3.96
C GLU A 86 12.39 2.86 5.33
N ALA A 87 12.15 3.74 6.31
CA ALA A 87 11.74 3.33 7.65
C ALA A 87 10.35 2.63 7.63
N ALA A 88 9.41 3.14 6.84
CA ALA A 88 8.09 2.53 6.69
C ALA A 88 8.19 1.12 6.10
N LEU A 89 8.98 0.93 5.02
CA LEU A 89 9.20 -0.39 4.44
C LEU A 89 9.88 -1.34 5.41
N SER A 90 10.83 -0.87 6.22
CA SER A 90 11.50 -1.69 7.24
C SER A 90 10.51 -2.21 8.29
N HIS A 91 9.64 -1.35 8.82
CA HIS A 91 8.61 -1.77 9.78
C HIS A 91 7.58 -2.74 9.18
N LEU A 92 7.22 -2.56 7.90
CA LEU A 92 6.34 -3.49 7.21
C LEU A 92 7.01 -4.85 6.96
N CYS A 93 8.32 -4.89 6.70
CA CYS A 93 9.09 -6.13 6.61
C CYS A 93 9.10 -6.91 7.92
N GLU A 94 9.24 -6.23 9.06
CA GLU A 94 9.16 -6.88 10.36
C GLU A 94 7.74 -7.41 10.63
N PHE A 95 6.72 -6.63 10.33
CA PHE A 95 5.33 -7.03 10.55
C PHE A 95 4.89 -8.23 9.69
N ILE A 96 5.36 -8.31 8.44
CA ILE A 96 4.96 -9.40 7.54
C ILE A 96 5.44 -10.78 8.03
N GLU A 97 6.42 -10.84 8.93
CA GLU A 97 6.92 -12.10 9.48
C GLU A 97 5.89 -12.78 10.39
N ASP A 98 5.09 -11.99 11.11
CA ASP A 98 4.11 -12.48 12.09
C ASP A 98 2.65 -12.19 11.69
N CYS A 99 2.42 -11.71 10.46
CA CYS A 99 1.09 -11.32 10.02
C CYS A 99 0.23 -12.52 9.63
N GLU A 100 -0.85 -12.76 10.36
CA GLU A 100 -1.81 -13.85 10.11
C GLU A 100 -2.80 -13.56 8.96
N PHE A 101 -2.90 -12.30 8.52
CA PHE A 101 -3.91 -11.87 7.55
C PHE A 101 -3.40 -11.95 6.12
N THR A 102 -3.76 -12.99 5.38
CA THR A 102 -3.39 -13.22 3.97
C THR A 102 -3.53 -11.96 3.09
N LYS A 103 -4.67 -11.25 3.22
CA LYS A 103 -4.92 -10.05 2.41
C LYS A 103 -3.92 -8.92 2.72
N LEU A 104 -3.53 -8.74 3.97
CA LEU A 104 -2.53 -7.74 4.35
C LEU A 104 -1.13 -8.16 3.89
N ASN A 105 -0.77 -9.44 4.04
CA ASN A 105 0.49 -9.97 3.52
C ASN A 105 0.65 -9.68 2.04
N VAL A 106 -0.36 -9.99 1.24
CA VAL A 106 -0.34 -9.73 -0.22
C VAL A 106 -0.16 -8.24 -0.50
N ARG A 107 -0.88 -7.36 0.20
CA ARG A 107 -0.77 -5.90 0.00
C ARG A 107 0.59 -5.36 0.37
N ILE A 108 1.15 -5.81 1.49
CA ILE A 108 2.50 -5.41 1.92
C ILE A 108 3.56 -5.92 0.92
N LEU A 109 3.44 -7.17 0.47
CA LEU A 109 4.32 -7.72 -0.57
C LEU A 109 4.27 -6.88 -1.85
N HIS A 110 3.09 -6.45 -2.29
CA HIS A 110 2.97 -5.59 -3.46
C HIS A 110 3.69 -4.24 -3.28
N LEU A 111 3.56 -3.61 -2.12
CA LEU A 111 4.28 -2.39 -1.81
C LEU A 111 5.80 -2.63 -1.80
N LEU A 112 6.26 -3.69 -1.12
CA LEU A 112 7.68 -4.05 -1.08
C LEU A 112 8.24 -4.33 -2.47
N GLY A 113 7.48 -5.01 -3.34
CA GLY A 113 7.87 -5.28 -4.72
C GLY A 113 7.85 -4.05 -5.63
N SER A 114 7.05 -3.03 -5.32
CA SER A 114 7.00 -1.78 -6.08
C SER A 114 8.10 -0.80 -5.66
N GLU A 115 8.31 -0.66 -4.36
CA GLU A 115 9.21 0.36 -3.82
C GLU A 115 10.60 -0.17 -3.47
N GLY A 116 10.67 -1.43 -2.99
CA GLY A 116 11.91 -2.04 -2.53
C GLY A 116 13.04 -2.06 -3.58
N PRO A 117 12.76 -2.37 -4.86
CA PRO A 117 13.78 -2.34 -5.91
C PRO A 117 14.45 -0.99 -6.12
N HIS A 118 13.77 0.10 -5.78
CA HIS A 118 14.23 1.47 -5.94
C HIS A 118 14.93 2.05 -4.70
N MET A 119 14.99 1.29 -3.61
CA MET A 119 15.65 1.72 -2.38
C MET A 119 17.19 1.60 -2.49
N PRO A 120 17.95 2.35 -1.67
CA PRO A 120 19.43 2.30 -1.68
C PRO A 120 19.99 0.89 -1.46
N GLU A 121 19.31 0.10 -0.63
CA GLU A 121 19.73 -1.26 -0.26
C GLU A 121 18.63 -2.30 -0.54
N PRO A 122 18.30 -2.58 -1.81
CA PRO A 122 17.17 -3.44 -2.18
C PRO A 122 17.32 -4.89 -1.66
N HIS A 123 18.53 -5.36 -1.47
CA HIS A 123 18.80 -6.71 -0.99
C HIS A 123 18.26 -7.01 0.41
N LYS A 124 18.06 -5.98 1.23
CA LYS A 124 17.48 -6.13 2.58
C LYS A 124 16.07 -6.70 2.55
N TYR A 125 15.27 -6.30 1.58
CA TYR A 125 13.86 -6.70 1.46
C TYR A 125 13.67 -8.11 0.91
N ILE A 126 14.62 -8.60 0.09
CA ILE A 126 14.52 -9.90 -0.57
C ILE A 126 14.36 -11.05 0.43
N ARG A 127 15.08 -11.00 1.54
CA ARG A 127 14.99 -12.04 2.58
C ARG A 127 13.57 -12.14 3.14
N PHE A 128 12.95 -11.02 3.48
CA PHE A 128 11.60 -11.00 4.06
C PHE A 128 10.56 -11.52 3.05
N ILE A 129 10.69 -11.13 1.77
CA ILE A 129 9.81 -11.61 0.71
C ILE A 129 10.00 -13.11 0.47
N TYR A 130 11.25 -13.59 0.41
CA TYR A 130 11.52 -15.00 0.15
C TYR A 130 11.09 -15.91 1.31
N ASN A 131 11.17 -15.45 2.55
CA ASN A 131 10.62 -16.21 3.68
C ASN A 131 9.12 -16.48 3.51
N ARG A 132 8.37 -15.57 2.89
CA ARG A 132 6.94 -15.76 2.60
C ARG A 132 6.71 -16.81 1.51
N VAL A 133 7.65 -17.01 0.59
CA VAL A 133 7.56 -18.13 -0.37
C VAL A 133 7.62 -19.49 0.31
N ILE A 134 8.33 -19.59 1.43
CA ILE A 134 8.54 -20.88 2.11
C ILE A 134 7.48 -21.17 3.16
N LEU A 135 7.03 -20.14 3.88
CA LEU A 135 6.29 -20.31 5.13
C LEU A 135 4.77 -20.10 5.00
N GLU A 136 4.30 -19.58 3.86
CA GLU A 136 2.94 -19.08 3.73
C GLU A 136 2.00 -19.99 2.90
N ASN A 137 0.73 -19.62 2.87
CA ASN A 137 -0.25 -20.23 1.96
C ASN A 137 0.01 -19.87 0.49
N ALA A 138 -0.58 -20.61 -0.44
CA ALA A 138 -0.35 -20.47 -1.88
C ALA A 138 -0.56 -19.03 -2.40
N ILE A 139 -1.58 -18.33 -1.92
CA ILE A 139 -1.91 -16.96 -2.36
C ILE A 139 -0.76 -16.00 -2.02
N VAL A 140 -0.22 -16.10 -0.81
CA VAL A 140 0.91 -15.26 -0.37
C VAL A 140 2.20 -15.66 -1.08
N ARG A 141 2.45 -16.99 -1.26
CA ARG A 141 3.62 -17.50 -2.00
C ARG A 141 3.63 -16.98 -3.43
N ALA A 142 2.50 -17.08 -4.13
CA ALA A 142 2.34 -16.58 -5.49
C ALA A 142 2.58 -15.05 -5.59
N ALA A 143 2.08 -14.27 -4.64
CA ALA A 143 2.37 -12.85 -4.56
C ALA A 143 3.86 -12.56 -4.28
N ALA A 144 4.50 -13.34 -3.41
CA ALA A 144 5.92 -13.20 -3.10
C ALA A 144 6.80 -13.46 -4.33
N VAL A 145 6.51 -14.50 -5.11
CA VAL A 145 7.20 -14.83 -6.36
C VAL A 145 7.17 -13.64 -7.34
N ASN A 146 5.99 -13.06 -7.58
CA ASN A 146 5.85 -11.90 -8.46
C ASN A 146 6.69 -10.71 -7.99
N ASN A 147 6.74 -10.48 -6.68
CA ASN A 147 7.48 -9.35 -6.14
C ASN A 147 8.99 -9.60 -6.12
N LEU A 148 9.45 -10.83 -5.93
CA LEU A 148 10.87 -11.19 -6.15
C LEU A 148 11.31 -10.94 -7.60
N ALA A 149 10.48 -11.28 -8.58
CA ALA A 149 10.78 -11.04 -9.99
C ALA A 149 11.07 -9.56 -10.29
N LYS A 150 10.32 -8.64 -9.67
CA LYS A 150 10.53 -7.20 -9.82
C LYS A 150 11.93 -6.76 -9.37
N PHE A 151 12.45 -7.32 -8.28
CA PHE A 151 13.83 -7.04 -7.86
C PHE A 151 14.86 -7.48 -8.90
N GLY A 152 14.66 -8.64 -9.53
CA GLY A 152 15.55 -9.14 -10.59
C GLY A 152 15.50 -8.29 -11.87
N ILE A 153 14.32 -7.76 -12.21
CA ILE A 153 14.11 -6.92 -13.39
C ILE A 153 14.74 -5.53 -13.21
N HIS A 154 14.49 -4.90 -12.06
CA HIS A 154 14.97 -3.53 -11.81
C HIS A 154 16.44 -3.47 -11.40
N ASN A 155 17.00 -4.52 -10.81
CA ASN A 155 18.37 -4.55 -10.28
C ASN A 155 19.22 -5.61 -10.96
N LYS A 156 19.92 -5.25 -12.03
CA LYS A 156 20.76 -6.17 -12.82
C LYS A 156 21.76 -6.96 -11.96
N HIS A 157 22.32 -6.35 -10.93
CA HIS A 157 23.27 -7.01 -10.02
C HIS A 157 22.62 -8.07 -9.11
N LEU A 158 21.31 -8.08 -8.99
CA LEU A 158 20.55 -9.06 -8.22
C LEU A 158 19.90 -10.14 -9.09
N THR A 159 19.86 -9.96 -10.42
CA THR A 159 19.14 -10.84 -11.36
C THR A 159 19.52 -12.31 -11.17
N ASP A 160 20.81 -12.65 -11.12
CA ASP A 160 21.25 -14.05 -11.00
C ASP A 160 20.85 -14.66 -9.65
N ARG A 161 20.88 -13.89 -8.57
CA ARG A 161 20.44 -14.35 -7.25
C ARG A 161 18.94 -14.59 -7.23
N ILE A 162 18.16 -13.67 -7.79
CA ILE A 162 16.70 -13.82 -7.91
C ILE A 162 16.35 -15.00 -8.80
N ARG A 163 17.05 -15.22 -9.91
CA ARG A 163 16.87 -16.40 -10.77
C ARG A 163 16.96 -17.70 -9.97
N VAL A 164 17.99 -17.85 -9.14
CA VAL A 164 18.16 -19.04 -8.30
C VAL A 164 17.00 -19.22 -7.33
N LEU A 165 16.49 -18.13 -6.73
CA LEU A 165 15.35 -18.21 -5.82
C LEU A 165 14.06 -18.60 -6.56
N LEU A 166 13.82 -18.04 -7.75
CA LEU A 166 12.67 -18.37 -8.59
C LEU A 166 12.71 -19.81 -9.13
N GLN A 167 13.90 -20.33 -9.47
CA GLN A 167 14.05 -21.73 -9.89
C GLN A 167 13.58 -22.71 -8.82
N ARG A 168 13.78 -22.41 -7.56
CA ARG A 168 13.28 -23.25 -6.46
C ARG A 168 11.75 -23.24 -6.37
N CYS A 169 11.10 -22.18 -6.84
CA CYS A 169 9.64 -22.06 -6.85
C CYS A 169 8.99 -22.91 -7.95
N LEU A 170 9.75 -23.45 -8.92
CA LEU A 170 9.25 -24.37 -9.95
C LEU A 170 8.82 -25.74 -9.38
N GLU A 171 9.28 -26.08 -8.19
CA GLU A 171 8.93 -27.31 -7.48
C GLU A 171 7.81 -27.10 -6.45
N ASP A 172 7.16 -25.93 -6.44
CA ASP A 172 6.05 -25.68 -5.52
C ASP A 172 4.87 -26.61 -5.80
N VAL A 173 4.15 -26.97 -4.75
CA VAL A 173 2.97 -27.84 -4.86
C VAL A 173 1.79 -27.16 -5.56
N ASP A 174 1.74 -25.83 -5.53
CA ASP A 174 0.67 -25.01 -6.10
C ASP A 174 1.00 -24.58 -7.54
N ASP A 175 0.03 -24.76 -8.44
CA ASP A 175 0.18 -24.47 -9.86
C ASP A 175 0.43 -22.98 -10.13
N GLU A 176 -0.32 -22.10 -9.46
CA GLU A 176 -0.19 -20.65 -9.64
C GLU A 176 1.20 -20.15 -9.24
N VAL A 177 1.79 -20.73 -8.20
CA VAL A 177 3.16 -20.39 -7.77
C VAL A 177 4.17 -20.81 -8.84
N ARG A 178 4.06 -22.03 -9.39
CA ARG A 178 4.93 -22.53 -10.46
C ARG A 178 4.80 -21.72 -11.73
N ASP A 179 3.57 -21.39 -12.13
CA ASP A 179 3.30 -20.61 -13.35
C ASP A 179 3.90 -19.21 -13.25
N ARG A 180 3.74 -18.54 -12.11
CA ARG A 180 4.36 -17.22 -11.87
C ARG A 180 5.88 -17.29 -11.86
N ALA A 181 6.46 -18.33 -11.28
CA ALA A 181 7.90 -18.52 -11.28
C ALA A 181 8.43 -18.76 -12.70
N THR A 182 7.77 -19.59 -13.49
CA THR A 182 8.09 -19.88 -14.89
C THR A 182 8.04 -18.60 -15.73
N PHE A 183 6.95 -17.85 -15.60
CA PHE A 183 6.78 -16.57 -16.31
C PHE A 183 7.86 -15.56 -15.91
N ALA A 184 8.16 -15.42 -14.63
CA ALA A 184 9.19 -14.53 -14.13
C ALA A 184 10.58 -14.89 -14.65
N LEU A 185 10.93 -16.18 -14.66
CA LEU A 185 12.21 -16.67 -15.21
C LEU A 185 12.32 -16.36 -16.69
N HIS A 186 11.26 -16.59 -17.47
CA HIS A 186 11.22 -16.25 -18.88
C HIS A 186 11.44 -14.76 -19.14
N LEU A 187 10.83 -13.89 -18.31
CA LEU A 187 11.06 -12.44 -18.39
C LEU A 187 12.51 -12.04 -18.07
N LEU A 188 13.14 -12.70 -17.10
CA LEU A 188 14.53 -12.42 -16.72
C LEU A 188 15.53 -12.92 -17.79
N ASP A 189 15.17 -13.94 -18.56
CA ASP A 189 15.99 -14.50 -19.64
C ASP A 189 15.82 -13.73 -20.97
N SER A 190 14.72 -13.00 -21.13
CA SER A 190 14.42 -12.23 -22.34
C SER A 190 15.31 -10.97 -22.40
N SER A 191 16.58 -11.16 -22.75
CA SER A 191 17.59 -10.08 -22.86
C SER A 191 17.34 -9.10 -24.03
N ALA A 192 16.30 -9.31 -24.84
CA ALA A 192 16.12 -8.64 -26.13
C ALA A 192 14.81 -7.87 -26.30
N SER A 193 13.92 -7.79 -25.33
CA SER A 193 12.62 -7.13 -25.56
C SER A 193 12.21 -6.22 -24.41
N PRO A 194 11.47 -5.13 -24.69
CA PRO A 194 11.00 -4.16 -23.69
C PRO A 194 9.90 -4.69 -22.78
N ALA A 195 10.00 -5.91 -22.33
CA ALA A 195 9.06 -6.55 -21.43
C ALA A 195 9.18 -6.17 -19.92
N PRO A 196 10.00 -5.20 -19.50
CA PRO A 196 9.92 -4.68 -18.14
C PRO A 196 8.56 -4.08 -17.81
N SER A 197 7.79 -3.63 -18.81
CA SER A 197 6.50 -2.98 -18.60
C SER A 197 5.42 -3.91 -18.03
N ALA A 198 5.48 -5.21 -18.31
CA ALA A 198 4.46 -6.15 -17.81
C ALA A 198 4.55 -6.41 -16.29
N LEU A 199 5.76 -6.27 -15.70
CA LEU A 199 6.01 -6.38 -14.25
C LEU A 199 6.65 -5.12 -13.69
N ALA A 200 6.73 -4.04 -14.49
CA ALA A 200 7.28 -2.78 -14.01
C ALA A 200 6.56 -2.37 -12.73
N ALA A 201 7.33 -2.17 -11.69
CA ALA A 201 6.82 -1.49 -10.51
C ALA A 201 6.54 -0.05 -10.95
N VAL A 202 5.29 0.36 -11.00
CA VAL A 202 4.95 1.78 -11.08
C VAL A 202 5.38 2.38 -9.74
N PRO A 203 6.37 3.27 -9.71
CA PRO A 203 6.77 3.92 -8.47
C PRO A 203 5.56 4.61 -7.84
N LEU A 204 5.40 4.52 -6.53
CA LEU A 204 4.32 5.24 -5.82
C LEU A 204 4.36 6.75 -6.06
N ASN A 205 5.51 7.25 -6.48
CA ASN A 205 5.73 8.69 -6.75
C ASN A 205 5.37 9.10 -8.19
N GLU A 206 5.08 8.16 -9.10
CA GLU A 206 4.48 8.57 -10.36
C GLU A 206 3.07 9.07 -10.07
N ALA A 207 2.87 10.36 -10.35
CA ALA A 207 1.56 10.98 -10.21
C ALA A 207 0.55 10.15 -11.04
N PRO A 208 -0.55 9.69 -10.42
CA PRO A 208 -1.57 8.99 -11.18
C PRO A 208 -2.15 9.93 -12.24
N PRO A 209 -2.62 9.42 -13.37
CA PRO A 209 -3.38 10.24 -14.30
C PRO A 209 -4.61 10.80 -13.56
N ASN A 210 -5.00 12.03 -13.88
CA ASN A 210 -6.25 12.57 -13.40
C ASN A 210 -7.39 11.72 -13.95
N LEU A 211 -8.21 11.14 -13.06
CA LEU A 211 -9.25 10.18 -13.44
C LEU A 211 -10.29 10.78 -14.40
N GLU A 212 -10.67 12.05 -14.16
CA GLU A 212 -11.62 12.77 -15.01
C GLU A 212 -11.05 13.02 -16.41
N VAL A 213 -9.77 13.38 -16.48
CA VAL A 213 -9.08 13.61 -17.77
C VAL A 213 -8.85 12.29 -18.50
N LEU A 214 -8.56 11.20 -17.76
CA LEU A 214 -8.46 9.87 -18.34
C LEU A 214 -9.78 9.42 -18.94
N GLU A 215 -10.90 9.61 -18.22
CA GLU A 215 -12.24 9.28 -18.68
C GLU A 215 -12.60 10.08 -19.94
N GLN A 216 -12.38 11.38 -19.93
CA GLN A 216 -12.60 12.25 -21.09
C GLN A 216 -11.74 11.85 -22.29
N SER A 217 -10.46 11.53 -22.07
CA SER A 217 -9.54 11.11 -23.13
C SER A 217 -9.95 9.76 -23.73
N LEU A 218 -10.39 8.84 -22.88
CA LEU A 218 -10.88 7.53 -23.30
C LEU A 218 -12.19 7.67 -24.08
N GLN A 219 -13.12 8.50 -23.63
CA GLN A 219 -14.37 8.77 -24.30
C GLN A 219 -14.11 9.39 -25.68
N ALA A 220 -13.25 10.40 -25.77
CA ALA A 220 -12.87 11.01 -27.04
C ALA A 220 -12.21 10.01 -28.00
N TYR A 221 -11.39 9.09 -27.49
CA TYR A 221 -10.81 8.02 -28.29
C TYR A 221 -11.89 7.07 -28.85
N VAL A 222 -12.84 6.65 -28.03
CA VAL A 222 -13.95 5.79 -28.42
C VAL A 222 -14.84 6.51 -29.48
N ASP A 223 -15.17 7.78 -29.25
CA ASP A 223 -16.00 8.59 -30.14
C ASP A 223 -15.32 8.87 -31.51
N SER A 224 -14.00 8.93 -31.53
CA SER A 224 -13.23 9.13 -32.76
C SER A 224 -13.26 7.93 -33.72
N MET A 225 -13.77 6.77 -33.27
CA MET A 225 -13.76 5.49 -34.02
C MET A 225 -12.37 5.11 -34.57
N ALA A 226 -11.31 5.67 -34.04
CA ALA A 226 -9.93 5.44 -34.46
C ALA A 226 -9.40 4.06 -33.98
N THR A 227 -10.10 2.99 -34.37
CA THR A 227 -9.76 1.60 -34.00
C THR A 227 -8.45 1.09 -34.60
N SER A 228 -7.81 1.89 -35.46
CA SER A 228 -6.55 1.52 -36.12
C SER A 228 -5.31 1.71 -35.25
N LYS A 229 -5.38 2.48 -34.14
CA LYS A 229 -4.28 2.68 -33.21
C LYS A 229 -4.75 2.39 -31.78
N PRO A 230 -3.95 1.73 -30.96
CA PRO A 230 -4.28 1.53 -29.55
C PRO A 230 -4.37 2.89 -28.82
N PHE A 231 -5.16 2.95 -27.75
CA PHE A 231 -5.22 4.12 -26.87
C PHE A 231 -3.83 4.38 -26.26
N ASP A 232 -3.35 5.61 -26.39
CA ASP A 232 -2.08 6.04 -25.80
C ASP A 232 -2.29 6.55 -24.38
N TYR A 233 -2.06 5.67 -23.41
CA TYR A 233 -2.18 5.99 -21.99
C TYR A 233 -1.15 7.01 -21.50
N ASP A 234 0.03 7.05 -22.09
CA ASP A 234 1.12 7.94 -21.69
C ASP A 234 0.87 9.39 -22.12
N SER A 235 -0.03 9.59 -23.08
CA SER A 235 -0.47 10.94 -23.50
C SER A 235 -1.44 11.60 -22.51
N VAL A 236 -2.00 10.87 -21.55
CA VAL A 236 -2.96 11.41 -20.58
C VAL A 236 -2.23 12.29 -19.57
N PRO A 237 -2.68 13.55 -19.36
CA PRO A 237 -2.08 14.44 -18.38
C PRO A 237 -2.06 13.83 -16.97
N ARG A 238 -0.92 13.84 -16.32
CA ARG A 238 -0.75 13.37 -14.96
C ARG A 238 -0.92 14.54 -13.98
N VAL A 239 -1.40 14.24 -12.77
CA VAL A 239 -1.50 15.25 -11.70
C VAL A 239 -0.09 15.70 -11.36
N SER A 240 0.20 17.01 -11.41
CA SER A 240 1.52 17.52 -11.04
C SER A 240 1.83 17.24 -9.57
N GLU A 241 3.10 16.97 -9.25
CA GLU A 241 3.54 16.70 -7.86
C GLU A 241 3.14 17.82 -6.89
N ASP A 242 3.07 19.07 -7.37
CA ASP A 242 2.67 20.23 -6.58
C ASP A 242 1.18 20.20 -6.19
N ALA A 243 0.32 19.67 -7.06
CA ALA A 243 -1.11 19.49 -6.77
C ALA A 243 -1.37 18.28 -5.84
N ALA A 244 -0.53 17.24 -5.89
CA ALA A 244 -0.65 16.08 -5.00
C ALA A 244 -0.23 16.40 -3.55
N THR A 245 0.55 17.46 -3.34
CA THR A 245 0.99 17.92 -2.01
C THR A 245 -0.04 18.85 -1.35
N GLU A 246 -0.93 19.47 -2.10
CA GLU A 246 -1.91 20.45 -1.59
C GLU A 246 -3.28 19.85 -1.22
N ALA A 247 -3.60 18.64 -1.67
CA ALA A 247 -4.87 17.99 -1.32
C ALA A 247 -4.64 16.75 -0.45
N PRO A 248 -4.71 16.86 0.89
CA PRO A 248 -5.00 15.70 1.70
C PRO A 248 -6.36 15.15 1.22
N PRO A 249 -6.54 13.81 1.13
CA PRO A 249 -7.80 13.25 0.72
C PRO A 249 -8.90 13.89 1.55
N SER A 250 -9.75 14.64 0.89
CA SER A 250 -10.83 15.38 1.52
C SER A 250 -11.73 14.43 2.30
N ASP A 251 -12.19 14.90 3.43
CA ASP A 251 -13.14 14.30 4.39
C ASP A 251 -14.46 13.76 3.80
N SER A 252 -14.53 13.48 2.52
CA SER A 252 -15.76 13.02 1.83
C SER A 252 -16.25 11.63 2.24
N LEU A 253 -15.49 10.89 3.07
CA LEU A 253 -15.96 9.62 3.65
C LEU A 253 -16.68 9.76 5.01
N LEU A 254 -16.73 10.96 5.58
CA LEU A 254 -17.44 11.20 6.85
C LEU A 254 -18.87 11.71 6.69
N THR A 255 -19.37 11.93 5.47
CA THR A 255 -20.70 12.46 5.19
C THR A 255 -21.77 11.42 4.83
N LEU A 256 -21.44 10.13 4.84
CA LEU A 256 -22.39 9.08 4.43
C LEU A 256 -23.11 8.32 5.58
N HIS A 257 -23.04 8.81 6.82
CA HIS A 257 -23.85 8.25 7.91
C HIS A 257 -24.61 9.35 8.65
N GLY A 258 -25.65 9.85 8.02
CA GLY A 258 -26.55 10.85 8.59
C GLY A 258 -27.91 10.95 7.91
N THR A 259 -28.50 9.81 7.50
CA THR A 259 -29.93 9.75 7.20
C THR A 259 -30.63 8.96 8.30
N SER A 260 -31.00 9.66 9.36
CA SER A 260 -31.97 9.15 10.34
C SER A 260 -33.33 9.05 9.64
N SER A 261 -33.79 7.83 9.39
CA SER A 261 -35.18 7.55 9.04
C SER A 261 -36.05 7.87 10.23
N SER A 262 -36.72 8.99 10.20
CA SER A 262 -37.85 9.27 11.08
C SER A 262 -39.02 8.38 10.64
N ILE A 263 -39.24 7.29 11.34
CA ILE A 263 -40.48 6.51 11.23
C ILE A 263 -41.54 7.28 12.00
N GLY A 264 -42.46 7.90 11.26
CA GLY A 264 -43.64 8.49 11.82
C GLY A 264 -44.58 7.40 12.31
N VAL A 265 -44.81 7.38 13.61
CA VAL A 265 -45.91 6.60 14.24
C VAL A 265 -47.16 7.44 14.12
N THR A 266 -48.07 7.03 13.25
CA THR A 266 -49.47 7.53 13.26
C THR A 266 -50.26 6.75 14.29
N GLU A 267 -50.61 7.40 15.37
CA GLU A 267 -51.67 6.91 16.27
C GLU A 267 -53.03 7.00 15.54
N ALA A 268 -53.68 5.86 15.36
CA ALA A 268 -55.07 5.78 14.98
C ALA A 268 -55.88 5.54 16.28
N GLY A 269 -56.67 6.52 16.65
CA GLY A 269 -57.65 6.42 17.74
C GLY A 269 -58.78 5.45 17.37
N ALA A 270 -59.20 4.69 18.33
CA ALA A 270 -60.41 3.88 18.28
C ALA A 270 -61.41 4.37 19.33
N SER A 271 -62.64 4.50 18.89
CA SER A 271 -63.84 4.64 19.65
C SER A 271 -64.20 3.36 20.40
#